data_0f86f3fbacaeef04a58b335610360cb3
#
_entry.id   0f86f3fbacaeef04a58b335610360cb3
#
_cell.length_a   1.000
_cell.length_b   1.000
_cell.length_c   1.000
_cell.angle_alpha   90.00
_cell.angle_beta   90.00
_cell.angle_gamma   90.00
#
_symmetry.space_group_name_H-M   'P 1'
#
loop_
_entity.id
_entity.type
_entity.pdbx_description
1 polymer ?
#
loop_
_entity_poly.entity_id
_entity_poly.type
_entity_poly.pdbx_seq_one_letter_code
_entity_poly.pdbx_strand_id
1 'polypeptide(L)'
;MVYRIEIGLKSGVPDARGRSVVERAELALGLSMALCRTRDVYKVAATISDADADRVMQVFTDNVVAESARGRLAMTDAFTWCLEISYKAGVTDNVGRTARGSLQDLLERELTWEEQVYTSIQYFVTGELGREEMECLGYDLLANGLIQKVVVLSEAEWHAAEPDMSLPLFEDERELQVKVIELPDNDAELMRISHEGILSLSLEEMRAIRRHYLEPMVQAHRQALGLAAWPTDVELECIAQTWSEHCSHKIFSGTVLYRDTETGEEETIHSLYKTYVKASTNQIAESIDWLVSVFTDNAGIVKFDDRLHLVYKVETHNSPSALDPYGGAMTGIVGVNRDPLGTGMGAELVSNVWGYCLGSPFYEDAIP
;
A
#
# COMPACT_ATOMS: atom_id res chain seq x y z
N MET A 1 -6.88 20.71 19.39
CA MET A 1 -5.51 21.08 19.86
C MET A 1 -4.59 19.93 19.47
N VAL A 2 -3.33 20.18 19.15
CA VAL A 2 -2.36 19.13 18.83
C VAL A 2 -1.36 19.01 19.98
N TYR A 3 -1.16 17.80 20.47
CA TYR A 3 -0.13 17.49 21.45
C TYR A 3 0.96 16.66 20.78
N ARG A 4 2.20 17.11 20.87
CA ARG A 4 3.37 16.33 20.46
C ARG A 4 3.95 15.61 21.67
N ILE A 5 4.21 14.32 21.53
CA ILE A 5 4.82 13.47 22.56
C ILE A 5 6.06 12.83 21.93
N GLU A 6 7.22 13.02 22.53
CA GLU A 6 8.45 12.37 22.11
C GLU A 6 8.84 11.31 23.15
N ILE A 7 9.17 10.11 22.65
CA ILE A 7 9.52 8.95 23.47
C ILE A 7 10.88 8.43 23.02
N GLY A 8 11.83 8.39 23.92
CA GLY A 8 13.19 7.89 23.68
C GLY A 8 13.60 6.86 24.72
N LEU A 9 14.61 6.07 24.41
CA LEU A 9 15.18 5.14 25.36
C LEU A 9 15.96 5.91 26.44
N LYS A 10 15.85 5.48 27.68
CA LYS A 10 16.63 6.01 28.81
C LYS A 10 18.12 5.92 28.57
N SER A 11 18.89 6.78 29.19
CA SER A 11 20.33 6.70 29.17
C SER A 11 20.80 5.33 29.67
N GLY A 12 21.77 4.73 28.95
CA GLY A 12 22.29 3.41 29.23
C GLY A 12 21.49 2.23 28.68
N VAL A 13 20.27 2.45 28.14
CA VAL A 13 19.52 1.42 27.42
C VAL A 13 20.03 1.34 25.98
N PRO A 14 20.46 0.14 25.49
CA PRO A 14 20.94 -0.02 24.14
C PRO A 14 19.85 0.25 23.10
N ASP A 15 20.12 1.08 22.12
CA ASP A 15 19.23 1.34 20.99
C ASP A 15 19.52 0.37 19.84
N ALA A 16 18.75 -0.71 19.77
CA ALA A 16 18.90 -1.72 18.72
C ALA A 16 18.53 -1.18 17.33
N ARG A 17 17.51 -0.30 17.23
CA ARG A 17 17.11 0.34 15.98
C ARG A 17 18.20 1.29 15.49
N GLY A 18 18.72 2.14 16.37
CA GLY A 18 19.83 3.05 16.05
C GLY A 18 21.09 2.31 15.62
N ARG A 19 21.45 1.21 16.31
CA ARG A 19 22.59 0.36 15.93
C ARG A 19 22.41 -0.25 14.53
N SER A 20 21.24 -0.77 14.25
CA SER A 20 20.93 -1.31 12.91
C SER A 20 21.06 -0.25 11.80
N VAL A 21 20.72 1.01 12.10
CA VAL A 21 20.92 2.12 11.15
C VAL A 21 22.40 2.34 10.89
N VAL A 22 23.25 2.37 11.92
CA VAL A 22 24.70 2.53 11.76
C VAL A 22 25.28 1.42 10.86
N GLU A 23 24.97 0.15 11.18
CA GLU A 23 25.47 -1.01 10.43
C GLU A 23 25.00 -1.00 8.94
N ARG A 24 23.75 -0.66 8.71
CA ARG A 24 23.19 -0.62 7.36
C ARG A 24 23.72 0.56 6.55
N ALA A 25 23.91 1.72 7.16
CA ALA A 25 24.45 2.90 6.48
C ALA A 25 25.90 2.68 6.04
N GLU A 26 26.71 2.04 6.87
CA GLU A 26 28.09 1.67 6.50
C GLU A 26 28.09 0.63 5.36
N LEU A 27 27.25 -0.40 5.47
CA LEU A 27 27.20 -1.50 4.47
C LEU A 27 26.65 -1.05 3.10
N ALA A 28 25.57 -0.28 3.10
CA ALA A 28 24.81 0.03 1.88
C ALA A 28 25.26 1.35 1.24
N LEU A 29 25.66 2.34 2.04
CA LEU A 29 25.98 3.69 1.58
C LEU A 29 27.44 4.10 1.81
N GLY A 30 28.22 3.30 2.54
CA GLY A 30 29.58 3.64 2.92
C GLY A 30 29.67 4.80 3.92
N LEU A 31 28.58 5.15 4.61
CA LEU A 31 28.52 6.24 5.57
C LEU A 31 28.92 5.75 6.97
N SER A 32 29.99 6.32 7.51
CA SER A 32 30.50 5.98 8.84
C SER A 32 29.92 6.92 9.90
N MET A 33 29.21 6.37 10.85
CA MET A 33 28.60 7.07 11.99
C MET A 33 29.08 6.46 13.30
N ALA A 34 29.34 7.31 14.29
CA ALA A 34 29.74 6.84 15.61
C ALA A 34 28.54 6.30 16.41
N LEU A 35 27.39 6.93 16.28
CA LEU A 35 26.17 6.60 17.03
C LEU A 35 24.94 7.07 16.26
N CYS A 36 23.86 6.28 16.36
CA CYS A 36 22.51 6.71 16.04
C CYS A 36 21.57 6.39 17.20
N ARG A 37 20.81 7.38 17.67
CA ARG A 37 19.75 7.22 18.68
C ARG A 37 18.42 7.51 18.04
N THR A 38 17.40 6.73 18.40
CA THR A 38 16.08 6.87 17.82
C THR A 38 15.03 7.30 18.82
N ARG A 39 14.02 8.03 18.33
CA ARG A 39 12.84 8.41 19.11
C ARG A 39 11.58 8.18 18.30
N ASP A 40 10.54 7.76 18.98
CA ASP A 40 9.19 7.76 18.43
C ASP A 40 8.50 9.08 18.79
N VAL A 41 7.81 9.63 17.81
CA VAL A 41 7.07 10.88 17.95
C VAL A 41 5.61 10.62 17.66
N TYR A 42 4.73 11.07 18.55
CA TYR A 42 3.29 11.02 18.37
C TYR A 42 2.73 12.44 18.36
N LYS A 43 1.95 12.76 17.33
CA LYS A 43 1.18 14.00 17.25
C LYS A 43 -0.29 13.65 17.45
N VAL A 44 -0.80 13.92 18.64
CA VAL A 44 -2.19 13.63 19.04
C VAL A 44 -3.04 14.84 18.71
N ALA A 45 -3.81 14.75 17.64
CA ALA A 45 -4.77 15.76 17.22
C ALA A 45 -6.15 15.37 17.76
N ALA A 46 -6.45 15.76 18.99
CA ALA A 46 -7.71 15.44 19.65
C ALA A 46 -8.14 16.54 20.63
N THR A 47 -9.44 16.56 20.93
CA THR A 47 -10.01 17.46 21.93
C THR A 47 -9.93 16.76 23.30
N ILE A 48 -8.80 16.94 23.97
CA ILE A 48 -8.50 16.35 25.28
C ILE A 48 -7.96 17.42 26.23
N SER A 49 -8.03 17.14 27.52
CA SER A 49 -7.43 17.98 28.56
C SER A 49 -5.92 17.76 28.65
N ASP A 50 -5.20 18.69 29.29
CA ASP A 50 -3.79 18.51 29.57
C ASP A 50 -3.53 17.28 30.47
N ALA A 51 -4.42 17.01 31.41
CA ALA A 51 -4.34 15.82 32.25
C ALA A 51 -4.50 14.52 31.46
N ASP A 52 -5.39 14.51 30.46
CA ASP A 52 -5.54 13.35 29.57
C ASP A 52 -4.33 13.21 28.65
N ALA A 53 -3.74 14.32 28.16
CA ALA A 53 -2.52 14.28 27.38
C ALA A 53 -1.35 13.68 28.18
N ASP A 54 -1.25 13.98 29.48
CA ASP A 54 -0.24 13.36 30.36
C ASP A 54 -0.52 11.86 30.57
N ARG A 55 -1.79 11.45 30.70
CA ARG A 55 -2.17 10.03 30.77
C ARG A 55 -1.82 9.30 29.48
N VAL A 56 -2.11 9.90 28.32
CA VAL A 56 -1.75 9.36 26.99
C VAL A 56 -0.25 9.16 26.88
N MET A 57 0.55 10.16 27.26
CA MET A 57 2.00 10.06 27.29
C MET A 57 2.48 8.89 28.15
N GLN A 58 1.89 8.69 29.33
CA GLN A 58 2.23 7.57 30.21
C GLN A 58 1.87 6.20 29.60
N VAL A 59 0.73 6.09 28.93
CA VAL A 59 0.28 4.84 28.28
C VAL A 59 1.14 4.50 27.07
N PHE A 60 1.58 5.51 26.30
CA PHE A 60 2.43 5.28 25.13
C PHE A 60 3.89 5.00 25.50
N THR A 61 4.29 5.24 26.75
CA THR A 61 5.66 5.11 27.21
C THR A 61 5.86 3.82 28.01
N ASP A 62 6.77 2.95 27.57
CA ASP A 62 7.28 1.88 28.43
C ASP A 62 8.22 2.49 29.49
N ASN A 63 7.69 2.79 30.66
CA ASN A 63 8.42 3.43 31.76
C ASN A 63 9.59 2.60 32.32
N VAL A 64 9.74 1.35 31.92
CA VAL A 64 10.90 0.53 32.31
C VAL A 64 12.14 0.96 31.52
N VAL A 65 12.03 1.06 30.21
CA VAL A 65 13.17 1.26 29.30
C VAL A 65 13.17 2.63 28.62
N ALA A 66 12.05 3.36 28.64
CA ALA A 66 11.90 4.62 27.91
C ALA A 66 11.53 5.78 28.84
N GLU A 67 11.75 6.97 28.35
CA GLU A 67 11.32 8.25 28.92
C GLU A 67 10.62 9.08 27.85
N SER A 68 9.75 9.99 28.26
CA SER A 68 8.96 10.79 27.34
C SER A 68 8.79 12.22 27.82
N ALA A 69 8.48 13.10 26.89
CA ALA A 69 8.11 14.47 27.18
C ALA A 69 7.02 14.97 26.23
N ARG A 70 6.21 15.90 26.71
CA ARG A 70 5.33 16.71 25.86
C ARG A 70 6.16 17.79 25.16
N GLY A 71 5.96 17.95 23.87
CA GLY A 71 6.74 18.85 23.03
C GLY A 71 8.06 18.22 22.61
N ARG A 72 9.14 18.58 23.25
CA ARG A 72 10.48 18.08 22.93
C ARG A 72 11.10 17.38 24.14
N LEU A 73 11.54 16.15 23.94
CA LEU A 73 12.34 15.43 24.93
C LEU A 73 13.78 15.93 24.87
N ALA A 74 14.36 16.26 26.00
CA ALA A 74 15.76 16.69 26.06
C ALA A 74 16.70 15.61 25.53
N MET A 75 17.75 16.00 24.82
CA MET A 75 18.78 15.09 24.33
C MET A 75 19.95 15.09 25.29
N THR A 76 20.33 13.91 25.79
CA THR A 76 21.45 13.75 26.73
C THR A 76 22.75 13.36 26.03
N ASP A 77 22.64 12.64 24.92
CA ASP A 77 23.77 12.24 24.10
C ASP A 77 24.09 13.35 23.09
N ALA A 78 25.37 13.56 22.78
CA ALA A 78 25.78 14.50 21.74
C ALA A 78 25.36 13.95 20.36
N PHE A 79 24.90 14.82 19.51
CA PHE A 79 24.56 14.49 18.11
C PHE A 79 24.97 15.63 17.18
N THR A 80 25.12 15.35 15.90
CA THR A 80 25.42 16.35 14.87
C THR A 80 24.23 16.64 13.98
N TRP A 81 23.39 15.64 13.78
CA TRP A 81 22.21 15.72 12.90
C TRP A 81 20.99 15.04 13.52
N CYS A 82 19.83 15.60 13.24
CA CYS A 82 18.53 14.99 13.52
C CYS A 82 17.77 14.82 12.19
N LEU A 83 17.38 13.60 11.87
CA LEU A 83 16.47 13.31 10.76
C LEU A 83 15.10 12.96 11.37
N GLU A 84 14.05 13.62 10.92
CA GLU A 84 12.67 13.23 11.28
C GLU A 84 11.96 12.68 10.04
N ILE A 85 11.48 11.44 10.11
CA ILE A 85 10.78 10.75 9.04
C ILE A 85 9.33 10.59 9.44
N SER A 86 8.43 11.12 8.62
CA SER A 86 6.98 11.10 8.82
C SER A 86 6.26 10.74 7.54
N TYR A 87 5.02 10.28 7.65
CA TYR A 87 4.17 10.01 6.49
C TYR A 87 3.73 11.30 5.81
N LYS A 88 3.56 11.22 4.49
CA LYS A 88 2.92 12.27 3.69
C LYS A 88 1.41 12.28 3.92
N ALA A 89 0.76 13.38 3.55
CA ALA A 89 -0.70 13.47 3.57
C ALA A 89 -1.35 12.34 2.75
N GLY A 90 -2.43 11.79 3.27
CA GLY A 90 -3.19 10.71 2.62
C GLY A 90 -2.60 9.31 2.77
N VAL A 91 -1.42 9.16 3.33
CA VAL A 91 -0.82 7.85 3.61
C VAL A 91 -1.33 7.30 4.93
N THR A 92 -1.67 6.02 4.97
CA THR A 92 -2.10 5.35 6.19
C THR A 92 -0.95 5.16 7.16
N ASP A 93 -1.04 5.80 8.33
CA ASP A 93 -0.15 5.60 9.46
C ASP A 93 -0.69 4.47 10.36
N ASN A 94 -0.16 3.27 10.20
CA ASN A 94 -0.62 2.11 10.96
C ASN A 94 -0.33 2.22 12.46
N VAL A 95 0.82 2.80 12.84
CA VAL A 95 1.19 3.03 14.25
C VAL A 95 0.28 4.09 14.85
N GLY A 96 0.08 5.20 14.15
CA GLY A 96 -0.85 6.26 14.54
C GLY A 96 -2.29 5.73 14.69
N ARG A 97 -2.73 4.86 13.79
CA ARG A 97 -4.04 4.22 13.85
C ARG A 97 -4.21 3.33 15.10
N THR A 98 -3.19 2.54 15.43
CA THR A 98 -3.18 1.73 16.65
C THR A 98 -3.17 2.61 17.90
N ALA A 99 -2.34 3.65 17.91
CA ALA A 99 -2.29 4.62 18.99
C ALA A 99 -3.61 5.37 19.18
N ARG A 100 -4.33 5.67 18.08
CA ARG A 100 -5.69 6.23 18.13
C ARG A 100 -6.67 5.28 18.82
N GLY A 101 -6.60 3.97 18.57
CA GLY A 101 -7.40 2.97 19.28
C GLY A 101 -7.13 2.99 20.78
N SER A 102 -5.86 2.99 21.19
CA SER A 102 -5.46 3.09 22.59
C SER A 102 -5.92 4.40 23.25
N LEU A 103 -5.94 5.49 22.48
CA LEU A 103 -6.49 6.77 22.95
C LEU A 103 -8.00 6.69 23.20
N GLN A 104 -8.75 6.03 22.32
CA GLN A 104 -10.20 5.80 22.51
C GLN A 104 -10.49 5.01 23.80
N ASP A 105 -9.73 3.92 23.99
CA ASP A 105 -9.86 3.08 25.19
C ASP A 105 -9.54 3.87 26.46
N LEU A 106 -8.46 4.69 26.44
CA LEU A 106 -8.08 5.50 27.58
C LEU A 106 -9.10 6.57 27.95
N LEU A 107 -9.75 7.17 26.94
CA LEU A 107 -10.74 8.24 27.10
C LEU A 107 -12.16 7.69 27.33
N GLU A 108 -12.36 6.38 27.20
CA GLU A 108 -13.66 5.70 27.32
C GLU A 108 -14.73 6.34 26.40
N ARG A 109 -14.31 6.84 25.23
CA ARG A 109 -15.20 7.41 24.22
C ARG A 109 -14.71 7.17 22.80
N GLU A 110 -15.64 7.17 21.85
CA GLU A 110 -15.28 7.20 20.43
C GLU A 110 -14.67 8.56 20.06
N LEU A 111 -13.63 8.51 19.25
CA LEU A 111 -13.02 9.68 18.63
C LEU A 111 -13.73 10.02 17.33
N THR A 112 -13.91 11.31 17.07
CA THR A 112 -14.44 11.77 15.79
C THR A 112 -13.46 11.44 14.65
N TRP A 113 -13.90 11.56 13.40
CA TRP A 113 -13.04 11.32 12.24
C TRP A 113 -11.88 12.33 12.13
N GLU A 114 -12.05 13.52 12.69
CA GLU A 114 -11.03 14.59 12.75
C GLU A 114 -9.98 14.33 13.83
N GLU A 115 -10.33 13.53 14.85
CA GLU A 115 -9.42 13.21 15.94
C GLU A 115 -8.51 12.04 15.57
N GLN A 116 -7.25 12.36 15.30
CA GLN A 116 -6.27 11.41 14.77
C GLN A 116 -4.98 11.42 15.58
N VAL A 117 -4.21 10.35 15.42
CA VAL A 117 -2.83 10.28 15.90
C VAL A 117 -1.92 10.03 14.71
N TYR A 118 -0.88 10.84 14.57
CA TYR A 118 0.13 10.72 13.53
C TYR A 118 1.47 10.43 14.16
N THR A 119 2.33 9.67 13.48
CA THR A 119 3.63 9.30 13.99
C THR A 119 4.77 9.73 13.09
N SER A 120 5.92 9.93 13.69
CA SER A 120 7.19 10.06 13.01
C SER A 120 8.30 9.41 13.85
N ILE A 121 9.45 9.19 13.21
CA ILE A 121 10.63 8.68 13.88
C ILE A 121 11.73 9.73 13.72
N GLN A 122 12.38 10.09 14.84
CA GLN A 122 13.59 10.89 14.83
C GLN A 122 14.82 9.99 14.96
N TYR A 123 15.84 10.31 14.18
CA TYR A 123 17.16 9.68 14.19
C TYR A 123 18.19 10.75 14.50
N PHE A 124 18.84 10.64 15.67
CA PHE A 124 19.92 11.51 16.11
C PHE A 124 21.24 10.85 15.79
N VAL A 125 21.97 11.42 14.84
CA VAL A 125 23.20 10.86 14.30
C VAL A 125 24.38 11.63 14.84
N THR A 126 25.43 10.90 15.24
CA THR A 126 26.74 11.46 15.64
C THR A 126 27.77 11.00 14.63
N GLY A 127 28.44 11.94 13.97
CA GLY A 127 29.49 11.65 12.98
C GLY A 127 29.94 12.90 12.23
N GLU A 128 31.04 12.79 11.49
CA GLU A 128 31.58 13.85 10.64
C GLU A 128 30.97 13.72 9.22
N LEU A 129 29.67 13.95 9.11
CA LEU A 129 28.88 13.80 7.90
C LEU A 129 28.27 15.14 7.49
N GLY A 130 28.15 15.38 6.20
CA GLY A 130 27.52 16.57 5.65
C GLY A 130 26.01 16.42 5.48
N ARG A 131 25.33 17.52 5.13
CA ARG A 131 23.86 17.52 4.88
C ARG A 131 23.46 16.59 3.74
N GLU A 132 24.22 16.59 2.63
CA GLU A 132 23.95 15.74 1.48
C GLU A 132 24.00 14.25 1.84
N GLU A 133 24.96 13.86 2.69
CA GLU A 133 25.05 12.48 3.19
C GLU A 133 23.88 12.12 4.11
N MET A 134 23.38 13.08 4.88
CA MET A 134 22.18 12.89 5.70
C MET A 134 20.91 12.80 4.87
N GLU A 135 20.79 13.56 3.80
CA GLU A 135 19.70 13.44 2.85
C GLU A 135 19.73 12.09 2.14
N CYS A 136 20.89 11.64 1.71
CA CYS A 136 21.10 10.29 1.16
C CYS A 136 20.71 9.21 2.19
N LEU A 137 21.19 9.30 3.43
CA LEU A 137 20.79 8.40 4.52
C LEU A 137 19.26 8.35 4.68
N GLY A 138 18.63 9.53 4.66
CA GLY A 138 17.19 9.67 4.83
C GLY A 138 16.39 9.01 3.71
N TYR A 139 16.69 9.35 2.45
CA TYR A 139 15.89 8.91 1.30
C TYR A 139 16.27 7.54 0.76
N ASP A 140 17.56 7.15 0.83
CA ASP A 140 18.01 5.90 0.24
C ASP A 140 18.01 4.72 1.22
N LEU A 141 17.98 4.99 2.54
CA LEU A 141 18.02 3.94 3.55
C LEU A 141 16.85 3.93 4.54
N LEU A 142 16.40 5.10 5.00
CA LEU A 142 15.48 5.19 6.14
C LEU A 142 14.02 5.43 5.74
N ALA A 143 13.77 6.13 4.64
CA ALA A 143 12.42 6.51 4.22
C ALA A 143 12.08 5.96 2.83
N ASN A 144 10.82 5.64 2.63
CA ASN A 144 10.26 5.49 1.29
C ASN A 144 9.79 6.86 0.80
N GLY A 145 10.53 7.46 -0.14
CA GLY A 145 10.27 8.79 -0.68
C GLY A 145 8.90 8.96 -1.37
N LEU A 146 8.20 7.87 -1.74
CA LEU A 146 6.84 7.91 -2.29
C LEU A 146 5.81 8.27 -1.21
N ILE A 147 5.93 7.70 -0.02
CA ILE A 147 4.93 7.79 1.06
C ILE A 147 5.42 8.55 2.28
N GLN A 148 6.73 8.84 2.38
CA GLN A 148 7.32 9.50 3.52
C GLN A 148 8.08 10.76 3.11
N LYS A 149 8.20 11.69 4.04
CA LYS A 149 9.05 12.88 3.94
C LYS A 149 10.17 12.78 4.97
N VAL A 150 11.32 13.32 4.62
CA VAL A 150 12.50 13.44 5.47
C VAL A 150 12.74 14.91 5.75
N VAL A 151 12.94 15.23 7.02
CA VAL A 151 13.40 16.55 7.47
C VAL A 151 14.76 16.36 8.10
N VAL A 152 15.78 17.08 7.58
CA VAL A 152 17.16 17.02 8.08
C VAL A 152 17.49 18.32 8.76
N LEU A 153 17.89 18.25 10.02
CA LEU A 153 18.29 19.39 10.85
C LEU A 153 19.68 19.14 11.44
N SER A 154 20.57 20.11 11.34
CA SER A 154 21.78 20.11 12.15
C SER A 154 21.43 20.30 13.63
N GLU A 155 22.36 19.97 14.54
CA GLU A 155 22.18 20.21 15.97
C GLU A 155 21.75 21.66 16.27
N ALA A 156 22.39 22.64 15.63
CA ALA A 156 22.07 24.06 15.81
C ALA A 156 20.66 24.41 15.33
N GLU A 157 20.26 23.91 14.16
CA GLU A 157 18.90 24.10 13.62
C GLU A 157 17.85 23.40 14.49
N TRP A 158 18.16 22.20 14.99
CA TRP A 158 17.24 21.46 15.86
C TRP A 158 16.99 22.20 17.19
N HIS A 159 18.04 22.80 17.77
CA HIS A 159 17.90 23.61 18.99
C HIS A 159 17.17 24.94 18.75
N ALA A 160 17.33 25.52 17.57
CA ALA A 160 16.70 26.80 17.21
C ALA A 160 15.26 26.68 16.80
N ALA A 161 14.87 25.53 16.19
CA ALA A 161 13.52 25.31 15.72
C ALA A 161 12.56 24.93 16.86
N GLU A 162 11.33 25.41 16.80
CA GLU A 162 10.24 24.87 17.62
C GLU A 162 9.88 23.44 17.16
N PRO A 163 9.39 22.58 18.08
CA PRO A 163 8.90 21.25 17.71
C PRO A 163 7.80 21.34 16.64
N ASP A 164 7.96 20.60 15.55
CA ASP A 164 6.97 20.59 14.47
C ASP A 164 5.63 20.01 14.93
N MET A 165 4.60 20.85 14.96
CA MET A 165 3.22 20.51 15.32
C MET A 165 2.33 20.33 14.09
N SER A 166 2.87 20.47 12.89
CA SER A 166 2.09 20.31 11.65
C SER A 166 1.58 18.88 11.49
N LEU A 167 0.38 18.76 10.99
CA LEU A 167 -0.24 17.46 10.68
C LEU A 167 -0.09 17.17 9.19
N PRO A 168 0.01 15.90 8.78
CA PRO A 168 0.05 15.51 7.38
C PRO A 168 -1.35 15.56 6.76
N LEU A 169 -1.95 16.74 6.75
CA LEU A 169 -3.24 16.99 6.12
C LEU A 169 -3.03 17.45 4.69
N PHE A 170 -3.99 17.16 3.83
CA PHE A 170 -4.05 17.80 2.53
C PHE A 170 -4.43 19.27 2.72
N GLU A 171 -3.56 20.17 2.35
CA GLU A 171 -3.84 21.59 2.25
C GLU A 171 -4.51 21.94 0.91
N ASP A 172 -5.23 20.99 0.33
CA ASP A 172 -5.85 21.19 -0.96
C ASP A 172 -7.22 21.84 -0.74
N GLU A 173 -7.27 23.16 -0.93
CA GLU A 173 -8.51 23.93 -0.97
C GLU A 173 -9.38 23.62 -2.20
N ARG A 174 -8.93 22.69 -3.07
CA ARG A 174 -9.75 22.26 -4.21
C ARG A 174 -10.92 21.45 -3.67
N GLU A 175 -12.11 22.00 -3.81
CA GLU A 175 -13.34 21.23 -3.66
C GLU A 175 -13.25 19.97 -4.53
N LEU A 176 -13.56 18.83 -3.96
CA LEU A 176 -13.70 17.59 -4.71
C LEU A 176 -14.73 17.83 -5.82
N GLN A 177 -14.26 17.98 -7.04
CA GLN A 177 -15.11 18.19 -8.19
C GLN A 177 -15.36 16.87 -8.89
N VAL A 178 -16.59 16.39 -8.80
CA VAL A 178 -17.07 15.30 -9.65
C VAL A 178 -17.42 15.88 -11.01
N LYS A 179 -16.79 15.38 -12.07
CA LYS A 179 -16.97 15.89 -13.43
C LYS A 179 -17.97 15.01 -14.18
N VAL A 180 -18.94 15.63 -14.82
CA VAL A 180 -19.81 14.94 -15.77
C VAL A 180 -19.07 14.78 -17.10
N ILE A 181 -18.98 13.56 -17.62
CA ILE A 181 -18.26 13.25 -18.84
C ILE A 181 -19.27 12.96 -19.95
N GLU A 182 -19.43 13.87 -20.89
CA GLU A 182 -20.25 13.67 -22.09
C GLU A 182 -19.58 12.63 -23.01
N LEU A 183 -20.35 11.66 -23.48
CA LEU A 183 -19.91 10.62 -24.41
C LEU A 183 -20.45 10.90 -25.82
N PRO A 184 -19.68 11.60 -26.68
CA PRO A 184 -20.13 12.03 -27.99
C PRO A 184 -20.27 10.86 -28.99
N ASP A 185 -20.96 11.11 -30.11
CA ASP A 185 -21.10 10.14 -31.20
C ASP A 185 -19.90 10.23 -32.17
N ASN A 186 -18.71 10.09 -31.61
CA ASN A 186 -17.45 10.17 -32.35
C ASN A 186 -16.45 9.20 -31.75
N ASP A 187 -16.02 8.23 -32.54
CA ASP A 187 -15.12 7.16 -32.10
C ASP A 187 -13.76 7.67 -31.61
N ALA A 188 -13.19 8.63 -32.30
CA ALA A 188 -11.89 9.20 -31.92
C ALA A 188 -11.99 9.92 -30.58
N GLU A 189 -13.09 10.62 -30.33
CA GLU A 189 -13.32 11.32 -29.07
C GLU A 189 -13.62 10.35 -27.92
N LEU A 190 -14.39 9.27 -28.16
CA LEU A 190 -14.59 8.21 -27.18
C LEU A 190 -13.25 7.56 -26.78
N MET A 191 -12.39 7.29 -27.75
CA MET A 191 -11.06 6.73 -27.45
C MET A 191 -10.14 7.74 -26.75
N ARG A 192 -10.26 9.03 -27.08
CA ARG A 192 -9.52 10.08 -26.35
C ARG A 192 -9.92 10.12 -24.87
N ILE A 193 -11.23 10.07 -24.59
CA ILE A 193 -11.76 10.03 -23.21
C ILE A 193 -11.20 8.79 -22.47
N SER A 194 -11.23 7.63 -23.10
CA SER A 194 -10.70 6.40 -22.48
C SER A 194 -9.19 6.52 -22.21
N HIS A 195 -8.42 7.07 -23.14
CA HIS A 195 -6.97 7.19 -23.04
C HIS A 195 -6.56 8.25 -22.00
N GLU A 196 -7.12 9.46 -22.08
CA GLU A 196 -6.81 10.55 -21.13
C GLU A 196 -7.28 10.23 -19.71
N GLY A 197 -8.41 9.53 -19.58
CA GLY A 197 -8.92 9.03 -18.30
C GLY A 197 -8.22 7.78 -17.77
N ILE A 198 -7.26 7.21 -18.54
CA ILE A 198 -6.56 5.96 -18.21
C ILE A 198 -7.55 4.80 -17.91
N LEU A 199 -8.70 4.80 -18.59
CA LEU A 199 -9.78 3.85 -18.34
C LEU A 199 -9.48 2.47 -18.94
N SER A 200 -8.57 2.38 -19.92
CA SER A 200 -8.24 1.14 -20.64
C SER A 200 -9.45 0.42 -21.26
N LEU A 201 -10.47 1.20 -21.62
CA LEU A 201 -11.67 0.69 -22.29
C LEU A 201 -11.47 0.72 -23.80
N SER A 202 -11.88 -0.35 -24.47
CA SER A 202 -11.90 -0.44 -25.93
C SER A 202 -12.99 0.45 -26.53
N LEU A 203 -12.90 0.72 -27.84
CA LEU A 203 -13.93 1.49 -28.54
C LEU A 203 -15.32 0.85 -28.43
N GLU A 204 -15.39 -0.47 -28.49
CA GLU A 204 -16.67 -1.20 -28.40
C GLU A 204 -17.28 -1.07 -27.01
N GLU A 205 -16.46 -1.12 -25.97
CA GLU A 205 -16.88 -0.89 -24.58
C GLU A 205 -17.35 0.56 -24.38
N MET A 206 -16.60 1.53 -24.85
CA MET A 206 -17.01 2.94 -24.81
C MET A 206 -18.33 3.18 -25.54
N ARG A 207 -18.55 2.57 -26.69
CA ARG A 207 -19.83 2.61 -27.43
C ARG A 207 -20.94 1.93 -26.65
N ALA A 208 -20.68 0.82 -25.96
CA ALA A 208 -21.65 0.12 -25.12
C ALA A 208 -22.07 0.98 -23.93
N ILE A 209 -21.12 1.60 -23.25
CA ILE A 209 -21.38 2.53 -22.16
C ILE A 209 -22.22 3.71 -22.65
N ARG A 210 -21.84 4.34 -23.76
CA ARG A 210 -22.60 5.43 -24.36
C ARG A 210 -24.05 5.02 -24.65
N ARG A 211 -24.27 3.86 -25.27
CA ARG A 211 -25.62 3.35 -25.56
C ARG A 211 -26.46 3.18 -24.30
N HIS A 212 -25.87 2.62 -23.25
CA HIS A 212 -26.54 2.46 -21.95
C HIS A 212 -27.01 3.79 -21.37
N TYR A 213 -26.14 4.80 -21.35
CA TYR A 213 -26.51 6.14 -20.85
C TYR A 213 -27.55 6.85 -21.71
N LEU A 214 -27.74 6.47 -22.98
CA LEU A 214 -28.77 7.01 -23.87
C LEU A 214 -30.13 6.26 -23.75
N GLU A 215 -30.20 5.16 -23.03
CA GLU A 215 -31.44 4.42 -22.85
C GLU A 215 -32.49 5.24 -22.10
N PRO A 216 -33.75 5.32 -22.60
CA PRO A 216 -34.78 6.14 -21.96
C PRO A 216 -35.05 5.78 -20.49
N MET A 217 -34.99 4.50 -20.14
CA MET A 217 -35.18 4.04 -18.76
C MET A 217 -34.03 4.49 -17.85
N VAL A 218 -32.81 4.45 -18.33
CA VAL A 218 -31.62 4.92 -17.59
C VAL A 218 -31.71 6.43 -17.37
N GLN A 219 -32.06 7.18 -18.42
CA GLN A 219 -32.27 8.62 -18.33
C GLN A 219 -33.36 9.00 -17.31
N ALA A 220 -34.51 8.32 -17.38
CA ALA A 220 -35.61 8.58 -16.44
C ALA A 220 -35.22 8.24 -14.98
N HIS A 221 -34.48 7.16 -14.78
CA HIS A 221 -34.03 6.76 -13.46
C HIS A 221 -32.99 7.76 -12.90
N ARG A 222 -32.01 8.17 -13.71
CA ARG A 222 -31.01 9.18 -13.33
C ARG A 222 -31.66 10.51 -12.98
N GLN A 223 -32.63 10.94 -13.79
CA GLN A 223 -33.37 12.17 -13.51
C GLN A 223 -34.15 12.09 -12.19
N ALA A 224 -34.77 10.95 -11.89
CA ALA A 224 -35.48 10.75 -10.63
C ALA A 224 -34.55 10.80 -9.39
N LEU A 225 -33.26 10.47 -9.56
CA LEU A 225 -32.22 10.56 -8.53
C LEU A 225 -31.50 11.91 -8.50
N GLY A 226 -31.86 12.86 -9.39
CA GLY A 226 -31.18 14.14 -9.49
C GLY A 226 -29.76 14.08 -10.09
N LEU A 227 -29.43 12.97 -10.79
CA LEU A 227 -28.15 12.78 -11.43
C LEU A 227 -28.14 13.38 -12.85
N ALA A 228 -26.93 13.72 -13.33
CA ALA A 228 -26.73 14.18 -14.70
C ALA A 228 -27.08 13.09 -15.72
N ALA A 229 -27.43 13.48 -16.95
CA ALA A 229 -27.73 12.56 -18.04
C ALA A 229 -26.55 11.65 -18.40
N TRP A 230 -25.35 12.21 -18.42
CA TRP A 230 -24.11 11.50 -18.69
C TRP A 230 -23.42 11.00 -17.41
N PRO A 231 -22.53 10.00 -17.52
CA PRO A 231 -21.78 9.52 -16.37
C PRO A 231 -20.88 10.60 -15.79
N THR A 232 -20.59 10.45 -14.51
CA THR A 232 -19.49 11.15 -13.88
C THR A 232 -18.17 10.44 -14.17
N ASP A 233 -17.04 11.12 -13.95
CA ASP A 233 -15.71 10.51 -13.98
C ASP A 233 -15.61 9.33 -13.02
N VAL A 234 -16.19 9.42 -11.83
CA VAL A 234 -16.24 8.33 -10.84
C VAL A 234 -17.03 7.12 -11.35
N GLU A 235 -18.18 7.34 -11.99
CA GLU A 235 -18.98 6.25 -12.58
C GLU A 235 -18.23 5.55 -13.71
N LEU A 236 -17.53 6.30 -14.56
CA LEU A 236 -16.71 5.71 -15.63
C LEU A 236 -15.54 4.91 -15.07
N GLU A 237 -14.87 5.41 -14.04
CA GLU A 237 -13.79 4.69 -13.38
C GLU A 237 -14.29 3.38 -12.76
N CYS A 238 -15.43 3.41 -12.06
CA CYS A 238 -16.05 2.19 -11.52
C CYS A 238 -16.36 1.14 -12.59
N ILE A 239 -16.89 1.59 -13.75
CA ILE A 239 -17.17 0.69 -14.88
C ILE A 239 -15.86 0.13 -15.45
N ALA A 240 -14.86 0.98 -15.67
CA ALA A 240 -13.57 0.60 -16.20
C ALA A 240 -12.87 -0.43 -15.31
N GLN A 241 -12.87 -0.22 -13.99
CA GLN A 241 -12.28 -1.15 -13.03
C GLN A 241 -13.00 -2.51 -13.03
N THR A 242 -14.33 -2.52 -13.03
CA THR A 242 -15.09 -3.77 -13.03
C THR A 242 -14.98 -4.53 -14.35
N TRP A 243 -14.73 -3.83 -15.47
CA TRP A 243 -14.53 -4.41 -16.81
C TRP A 243 -13.06 -4.63 -17.15
N SER A 244 -12.15 -4.36 -16.23
CA SER A 244 -10.71 -4.57 -16.45
C SER A 244 -10.39 -6.06 -16.65
N GLU A 245 -9.25 -6.34 -17.30
CA GLU A 245 -8.76 -7.72 -17.43
C GLU A 245 -8.50 -8.37 -16.06
N HIS A 246 -8.14 -7.57 -15.06
CA HIS A 246 -7.96 -8.02 -13.68
C HIS A 246 -9.27 -8.57 -13.07
N CYS A 247 -10.38 -7.83 -13.20
CA CYS A 247 -11.66 -8.22 -12.57
C CYS A 247 -12.49 -9.17 -13.45
N SER A 248 -12.57 -8.88 -14.75
CA SER A 248 -13.43 -9.61 -15.70
C SER A 248 -12.76 -10.75 -16.42
N HIS A 249 -11.43 -10.80 -16.44
CA HIS A 249 -10.66 -11.79 -17.20
C HIS A 249 -11.15 -11.93 -18.65
N LYS A 250 -11.31 -10.81 -19.36
CA LYS A 250 -11.98 -10.70 -20.67
C LYS A 250 -11.43 -11.68 -21.70
N ILE A 251 -10.11 -11.83 -21.80
CA ILE A 251 -9.45 -12.75 -22.75
C ILE A 251 -9.77 -14.19 -22.38
N PHE A 252 -9.58 -14.59 -21.14
CA PHE A 252 -9.81 -15.98 -20.69
C PHE A 252 -11.30 -16.35 -20.62
N SER A 253 -12.19 -15.37 -20.45
CA SER A 253 -13.64 -15.59 -20.42
C SER A 253 -14.32 -15.32 -21.76
N GLY A 254 -13.63 -14.70 -22.70
CA GLY A 254 -14.16 -14.33 -24.01
C GLY A 254 -14.33 -15.49 -24.98
N THR A 255 -14.94 -15.18 -26.11
CA THR A 255 -15.03 -16.12 -27.25
C THR A 255 -13.82 -15.90 -28.16
N VAL A 256 -13.07 -16.97 -28.40
CA VAL A 256 -11.90 -16.98 -29.29
C VAL A 256 -12.22 -17.75 -30.56
N LEU A 257 -11.96 -17.13 -31.70
CA LEU A 257 -11.97 -17.80 -33.00
C LEU A 257 -10.53 -18.28 -33.26
N TYR A 258 -10.33 -19.58 -33.10
CA TYR A 258 -9.04 -20.22 -33.37
C TYR A 258 -9.00 -20.73 -34.80
N ARG A 259 -7.91 -20.51 -35.48
CA ARG A 259 -7.65 -21.05 -36.81
C ARG A 259 -6.23 -21.58 -36.88
N ASP A 260 -6.13 -22.86 -37.18
CA ASP A 260 -4.85 -23.48 -37.49
C ASP A 260 -4.45 -23.13 -38.93
N THR A 261 -3.32 -22.49 -39.10
CA THR A 261 -2.84 -22.05 -40.43
C THR A 261 -2.17 -23.17 -41.23
N GLU A 262 -1.81 -24.29 -40.60
CA GLU A 262 -1.22 -25.45 -41.30
C GLU A 262 -2.29 -26.43 -41.74
N THR A 263 -3.26 -26.74 -40.89
CA THR A 263 -4.34 -27.68 -41.21
C THR A 263 -5.56 -27.01 -41.82
N GLY A 264 -5.77 -25.73 -41.61
CA GLY A 264 -6.93 -24.95 -42.00
C GLY A 264 -8.16 -25.21 -41.10
N GLU A 265 -7.99 -25.91 -40.01
CA GLU A 265 -9.09 -26.15 -39.05
C GLU A 265 -9.48 -24.88 -38.34
N GLU A 266 -10.76 -24.69 -38.11
CA GLU A 266 -11.32 -23.56 -37.40
C GLU A 266 -12.14 -24.06 -36.20
N GLU A 267 -11.94 -23.43 -35.02
CA GLU A 267 -12.68 -23.73 -33.81
C GLU A 267 -13.14 -22.44 -33.13
N THR A 268 -14.38 -22.45 -32.63
CA THR A 268 -14.88 -21.37 -31.76
C THR A 268 -14.82 -21.84 -30.33
N ILE A 269 -13.91 -21.24 -29.57
CA ILE A 269 -13.68 -21.57 -28.15
C ILE A 269 -14.44 -20.57 -27.29
N HIS A 270 -15.40 -21.05 -26.50
CA HIS A 270 -16.13 -20.21 -25.53
C HIS A 270 -15.48 -20.29 -24.16
N SER A 271 -14.70 -19.28 -23.80
CA SER A 271 -13.91 -19.18 -22.58
C SER A 271 -12.75 -20.21 -22.51
N LEU A 272 -11.55 -19.73 -22.77
CA LEU A 272 -10.33 -20.52 -22.60
C LEU A 272 -10.23 -21.11 -21.19
N TYR A 273 -10.61 -20.33 -20.17
CA TYR A 273 -10.61 -20.78 -18.77
C TYR A 273 -11.55 -21.97 -18.55
N LYS A 274 -12.80 -21.87 -19.01
CA LYS A 274 -13.78 -22.94 -18.80
C LYS A 274 -13.44 -24.18 -19.61
N THR A 275 -12.98 -24.00 -20.85
CA THR A 275 -12.76 -25.10 -21.80
C THR A 275 -11.47 -25.86 -21.50
N TYR A 276 -10.37 -25.15 -21.23
CA TYR A 276 -9.04 -25.81 -21.11
C TYR A 276 -8.51 -25.88 -19.68
N VAL A 277 -8.89 -24.97 -18.79
CA VAL A 277 -8.40 -24.99 -17.41
C VAL A 277 -9.39 -25.73 -16.50
N LYS A 278 -10.63 -25.23 -16.42
CA LYS A 278 -11.62 -25.79 -15.50
C LYS A 278 -12.12 -27.16 -15.94
N ALA A 279 -12.39 -27.36 -17.23
CA ALA A 279 -12.90 -28.63 -17.72
C ALA A 279 -11.88 -29.76 -17.60
N SER A 280 -10.61 -29.51 -17.95
CA SER A 280 -9.55 -30.53 -17.77
C SER A 280 -9.32 -30.88 -16.31
N THR A 281 -9.33 -29.89 -15.41
CA THR A 281 -9.24 -30.13 -13.96
C THR A 281 -10.41 -30.98 -13.47
N ASN A 282 -11.64 -30.67 -13.89
CA ASN A 282 -12.82 -31.45 -13.52
C ASN A 282 -12.74 -32.90 -14.04
N GLN A 283 -12.27 -33.09 -15.27
CA GLN A 283 -12.09 -34.42 -15.85
C GLN A 283 -11.04 -35.24 -15.10
N ILE A 284 -9.91 -34.62 -14.71
CA ILE A 284 -8.88 -35.28 -13.90
C ILE A 284 -9.44 -35.62 -12.51
N ALA A 285 -10.21 -34.72 -11.91
CA ALA A 285 -10.81 -34.91 -10.60
C ALA A 285 -11.69 -36.17 -10.51
N GLU A 286 -12.29 -36.63 -11.60
CA GLU A 286 -13.06 -37.87 -11.64
C GLU A 286 -12.20 -39.13 -11.43
N SER A 287 -10.91 -39.05 -11.69
CA SER A 287 -9.96 -40.16 -11.61
C SER A 287 -9.04 -40.14 -10.38
N ILE A 288 -9.12 -39.10 -9.55
CA ILE A 288 -8.26 -38.90 -8.38
C ILE A 288 -9.10 -38.67 -7.13
N ASP A 289 -8.58 -39.01 -5.96
CA ASP A 289 -9.27 -38.88 -4.67
C ASP A 289 -8.60 -37.87 -3.72
N TRP A 290 -7.51 -37.26 -4.17
CA TRP A 290 -6.73 -36.33 -3.35
C TRP A 290 -7.06 -34.85 -3.61
N LEU A 291 -7.88 -34.50 -4.61
CA LEU A 291 -8.33 -33.12 -4.84
C LEU A 291 -9.50 -32.79 -3.89
N VAL A 292 -9.30 -31.84 -3.00
CA VAL A 292 -10.31 -31.47 -1.99
C VAL A 292 -11.12 -30.25 -2.44
N SER A 293 -10.45 -29.19 -2.87
CA SER A 293 -11.11 -27.97 -3.32
C SER A 293 -10.26 -27.24 -4.34
N VAL A 294 -10.90 -26.75 -5.42
CA VAL A 294 -10.24 -25.94 -6.46
C VAL A 294 -11.26 -25.00 -7.10
N PHE A 295 -10.83 -23.80 -7.46
CA PHE A 295 -11.62 -22.72 -8.08
C PHE A 295 -12.83 -22.20 -7.28
N THR A 296 -12.88 -22.44 -5.98
CA THR A 296 -14.01 -22.08 -5.11
C THR A 296 -13.62 -21.19 -3.92
N ASP A 297 -12.33 -21.12 -3.62
CA ASP A 297 -11.79 -20.32 -2.53
C ASP A 297 -10.47 -19.66 -2.97
N ASN A 298 -9.82 -18.91 -2.09
CA ASN A 298 -8.61 -18.15 -2.37
C ASN A 298 -7.39 -19.01 -2.72
N ALA A 299 -7.39 -20.28 -2.31
CA ALA A 299 -6.31 -21.23 -2.59
C ALA A 299 -6.86 -22.63 -2.93
N GLY A 300 -6.05 -23.43 -3.63
CA GLY A 300 -6.35 -24.84 -3.88
C GLY A 300 -6.01 -25.72 -2.67
N ILE A 301 -6.80 -26.78 -2.46
CA ILE A 301 -6.63 -27.71 -1.35
C ILE A 301 -6.52 -29.13 -1.88
N VAL A 302 -5.45 -29.83 -1.50
CA VAL A 302 -5.26 -31.24 -1.83
C VAL A 302 -5.04 -32.05 -0.55
N LYS A 303 -5.43 -33.31 -0.57
CA LYS A 303 -5.19 -34.26 0.50
C LYS A 303 -3.70 -34.61 0.53
N PHE A 304 -3.06 -34.45 1.66
CA PHE A 304 -1.66 -34.84 1.86
C PHE A 304 -1.56 -36.24 2.46
N ASP A 305 -2.29 -36.48 3.54
CA ASP A 305 -2.44 -37.81 4.17
C ASP A 305 -3.86 -37.93 4.78
N ASP A 306 -4.09 -38.94 5.61
CA ASP A 306 -5.40 -39.17 6.24
C ASP A 306 -5.79 -38.13 7.30
N ARG A 307 -4.87 -37.24 7.69
CA ARG A 307 -5.08 -36.23 8.73
C ARG A 307 -4.88 -34.81 8.26
N LEU A 308 -4.08 -34.60 7.22
CA LEU A 308 -3.64 -33.28 6.78
C LEU A 308 -4.00 -33.04 5.33
N HIS A 309 -4.38 -31.80 5.06
CA HIS A 309 -4.50 -31.25 3.73
C HIS A 309 -3.37 -30.24 3.49
N LEU A 310 -2.92 -30.16 2.23
CA LEU A 310 -1.98 -29.14 1.79
C LEU A 310 -2.76 -28.05 1.05
N VAL A 311 -2.58 -26.82 1.50
CA VAL A 311 -3.13 -25.63 0.82
C VAL A 311 -2.03 -25.03 -0.04
N TYR A 312 -2.35 -24.73 -1.29
CA TYR A 312 -1.40 -24.19 -2.26
C TYR A 312 -1.95 -22.94 -2.96
N LYS A 313 -1.15 -21.88 -2.99
CA LYS A 313 -1.47 -20.62 -3.67
C LYS A 313 -0.28 -20.15 -4.47
N VAL A 314 -0.57 -19.61 -5.65
CA VAL A 314 0.38 -18.88 -6.49
C VAL A 314 -0.12 -17.46 -6.65
N GLU A 315 0.78 -16.49 -6.56
CA GLU A 315 0.50 -15.09 -6.80
C GLU A 315 1.54 -14.49 -7.75
N THR A 316 1.10 -13.68 -8.69
CA THR A 316 1.98 -12.88 -9.54
C THR A 316 1.88 -11.43 -9.12
N HIS A 317 3.01 -10.76 -8.93
CA HIS A 317 3.06 -9.37 -8.51
C HIS A 317 4.12 -8.59 -9.29
N ASN A 318 4.13 -8.79 -10.61
CA ASN A 318 5.16 -8.29 -11.51
C ASN A 318 5.07 -6.78 -11.73
N SER A 319 3.89 -6.23 -12.08
CA SER A 319 3.72 -4.79 -12.30
C SER A 319 4.02 -3.94 -11.07
N PRO A 320 3.43 -4.23 -9.89
CA PRO A 320 3.80 -3.50 -8.68
C PRO A 320 5.29 -3.62 -8.33
N SER A 321 5.91 -4.79 -8.53
CA SER A 321 7.34 -4.99 -8.29
C SER A 321 8.23 -4.27 -9.31
N ALA A 322 7.73 -4.02 -10.53
CA ALA A 322 8.45 -3.23 -11.53
C ALA A 322 8.43 -1.72 -11.21
N LEU A 323 7.34 -1.24 -10.59
CA LEU A 323 7.19 0.17 -10.21
C LEU A 323 7.88 0.51 -8.88
N ASP A 324 7.74 -0.37 -7.90
CA ASP A 324 8.40 -0.30 -6.59
C ASP A 324 8.89 -1.71 -6.21
N PRO A 325 10.14 -2.07 -6.53
CA PRO A 325 10.64 -3.43 -6.36
C PRO A 325 10.51 -3.96 -4.93
N TYR A 326 10.83 -3.15 -3.93
CA TYR A 326 10.77 -3.58 -2.53
C TYR A 326 9.32 -3.68 -2.02
N GLY A 327 8.55 -2.60 -2.13
CA GLY A 327 7.16 -2.57 -1.67
C GLY A 327 6.26 -3.51 -2.47
N GLY A 328 6.46 -3.58 -3.79
CA GLY A 328 5.75 -4.50 -4.68
C GLY A 328 6.03 -5.96 -4.36
N ALA A 329 7.29 -6.34 -4.15
CA ALA A 329 7.66 -7.70 -3.75
C ALA A 329 7.08 -8.09 -2.39
N MET A 330 7.16 -7.20 -1.40
CA MET A 330 6.56 -7.43 -0.08
C MET A 330 5.05 -7.63 -0.14
N THR A 331 4.35 -6.85 -0.94
CA THR A 331 2.89 -6.96 -1.13
C THR A 331 2.54 -8.30 -1.78
N GLY A 332 3.31 -8.76 -2.76
CA GLY A 332 3.15 -10.09 -3.37
C GLY A 332 3.32 -11.22 -2.35
N ILE A 333 4.34 -11.14 -1.51
CA ILE A 333 4.59 -12.11 -0.43
C ILE A 333 3.43 -12.12 0.58
N VAL A 334 2.94 -10.96 0.98
CA VAL A 334 1.79 -10.86 1.89
C VAL A 334 0.54 -11.45 1.23
N GLY A 335 0.30 -11.18 -0.05
CA GLY A 335 -0.84 -11.71 -0.81
C GLY A 335 -0.84 -13.23 -0.86
N VAL A 336 0.29 -13.84 -1.25
CA VAL A 336 0.41 -15.30 -1.35
C VAL A 336 0.30 -16.01 0.01
N ASN A 337 0.66 -15.34 1.10
CA ASN A 337 0.52 -15.90 2.45
C ASN A 337 -0.89 -15.74 3.02
N ARG A 338 -1.51 -14.57 2.79
CA ARG A 338 -2.84 -14.24 3.29
C ARG A 338 -3.91 -15.18 2.77
N ASP A 339 -3.83 -15.57 1.50
CA ASP A 339 -4.85 -16.38 0.86
C ASP A 339 -4.94 -17.80 1.46
N PRO A 340 -3.84 -18.57 1.67
CA PRO A 340 -3.90 -19.81 2.44
C PRO A 340 -4.40 -19.64 3.88
N LEU A 341 -3.97 -18.57 4.57
CA LEU A 341 -4.42 -18.30 5.95
C LEU A 341 -5.93 -18.07 6.03
N GLY A 342 -6.53 -17.49 4.99
CA GLY A 342 -7.97 -17.21 4.91
C GLY A 342 -8.81 -18.31 4.25
N THR A 343 -8.20 -19.37 3.71
CA THR A 343 -8.89 -20.43 2.97
C THR A 343 -9.55 -21.44 3.90
N GLY A 344 -10.84 -21.70 3.72
CA GLY A 344 -11.60 -22.65 4.53
C GLY A 344 -11.58 -22.29 6.02
N MET A 345 -11.05 -23.19 6.85
CA MET A 345 -10.86 -22.96 8.29
C MET A 345 -9.53 -22.27 8.62
N GLY A 346 -8.78 -21.90 7.60
CA GLY A 346 -7.42 -21.40 7.73
C GLY A 346 -6.34 -22.46 7.60
N ALA A 347 -5.13 -22.04 7.22
CA ALA A 347 -3.98 -22.94 7.12
C ALA A 347 -2.78 -22.37 7.85
N GLU A 348 -1.89 -23.23 8.29
CA GLU A 348 -0.57 -22.86 8.83
C GLU A 348 0.42 -22.73 7.68
N LEU A 349 1.18 -21.63 7.65
CA LEU A 349 2.20 -21.40 6.64
C LEU A 349 3.43 -22.29 6.92
N VAL A 350 3.69 -23.26 6.04
CA VAL A 350 4.79 -24.21 6.20
C VAL A 350 5.95 -23.96 5.25
N SER A 351 5.70 -23.31 4.10
CA SER A 351 6.72 -22.98 3.10
C SER A 351 6.31 -21.82 2.24
N ASN A 352 7.30 -21.05 1.80
CA ASN A 352 7.12 -19.96 0.85
C ASN A 352 8.25 -20.00 -0.17
N VAL A 353 7.93 -19.86 -1.46
CA VAL A 353 8.89 -19.88 -2.56
C VAL A 353 8.70 -18.66 -3.41
N TRP A 354 9.79 -17.95 -3.72
CA TRP A 354 9.76 -16.73 -4.50
C TRP A 354 10.64 -16.85 -5.74
N GLY A 355 10.14 -16.35 -6.86
CA GLY A 355 10.90 -16.20 -8.09
C GLY A 355 10.84 -14.76 -8.57
N TYR A 356 11.97 -14.20 -8.95
CA TYR A 356 12.07 -12.84 -9.47
C TYR A 356 12.59 -12.87 -10.89
N CYS A 357 11.97 -12.08 -11.77
CA CYS A 357 12.49 -11.79 -13.10
C CYS A 357 13.52 -10.67 -12.99
N LEU A 358 14.77 -11.01 -13.21
CA LEU A 358 15.89 -10.06 -13.20
C LEU A 358 16.46 -9.91 -14.61
N GLY A 359 17.19 -8.83 -14.84
CA GLY A 359 17.99 -8.66 -16.06
C GLY A 359 19.02 -9.78 -16.22
N SER A 360 19.42 -10.04 -17.47
CA SER A 360 20.44 -11.05 -17.74
C SER A 360 21.77 -10.69 -17.03
N PRO A 361 22.35 -11.62 -16.24
CA PRO A 361 23.68 -11.39 -15.66
C PRO A 361 24.79 -11.32 -16.72
N PHE A 362 24.48 -11.67 -17.97
CA PHE A 362 25.41 -11.64 -19.12
C PHE A 362 25.14 -10.44 -20.06
N TYR A 363 24.41 -9.43 -19.56
CA TYR A 363 24.18 -8.22 -20.32
C TYR A 363 25.46 -7.38 -20.31
N GLU A 364 26.06 -7.15 -21.50
CA GLU A 364 27.35 -6.48 -21.66
C GLU A 364 27.23 -4.98 -21.93
N ASP A 365 26.04 -4.50 -22.29
CA ASP A 365 25.79 -3.08 -22.57
C ASP A 365 25.39 -2.32 -21.29
N ALA A 366 25.56 -1.00 -21.31
CA ALA A 366 25.09 -0.15 -20.22
C ALA A 366 23.55 -0.29 -20.09
N ILE A 367 23.07 -0.45 -18.86
CA ILE A 367 21.62 -0.45 -18.58
C ILE A 367 21.06 0.92 -18.98
N PRO A 368 20.02 0.98 -19.81
CA PRO A 368 19.45 2.23 -20.30
C PRO A 368 18.89 3.12 -19.18
#